data_a6ab87608a3acacee33de973fcbd0673
#
_entry.id   a6ab87608a3acacee33de973fcbd0673
#
_cell.length_a   1.000
_cell.length_b   1.000
_cell.length_c   1.000
_cell.angle_alpha   90.00
_cell.angle_beta   90.00
_cell.angle_gamma   90.00
#
_symmetry.space_group_name_H-M   'P 1'
#
loop_
_entity.id
_entity.type
_entity.pdbx_description
1 polymer ?
#
loop_
_entity_poly.entity_id
_entity_poly.type
_entity_poly.pdbx_seq_one_letter_code
_entity_poly.pdbx_strand_id
1 'polypeptide(L)'
;MYDQSKSKILVLGNNDESTDHEVCNLARQHAMPNHGLITQDTFVPDLPGYYHTTVTDIAWKGLIELANRFDTIIMLDQPQDSWSHWKCMQATCKLMLKMEQSGKHTVFRDNANIQKILYWTDLVYNKNSSMCIYPWINFNNAGSDLKLCARDQATVTTLDKLQDWATDPAYSSIRQSMLQGERIPNHCETCYQYEDKGMESYRQFETIDWITQLQIESIEDLRNIAHPFFYEVSHGNHCNIKCRGCQPAFSEPIAIEFKKHNIRPPTLLNLTPEMYSIDRIDIDALDARSSVYFQGGEPTIMPEVREFMQKCIKKNKTDFFLTMCTNGVKFTEEFLDLAGHFSNTNFSFSIDGYGPINDYWRSGSSWHKVISNAKHVQSLGHSVSINTVPGIYNVTNMHLLLEFLDREFPMTAIYMQINYFAWQSAYNHPQADLVIDSMKKCQQTSVYHSNGKSCKTSIDSILHHYSNNPVCDINELRKFFDYNDQLDRARGTRLVDFIPELEEARKFIL
;
A
#
# COMPACT_ATOMS: atom_id res chain seq x y z
N MET A 1 -11.13 -42.91 -17.01
CA MET A 1 -11.20 -43.36 -15.60
C MET A 1 -9.93 -42.83 -14.94
N TYR A 2 -10.07 -41.89 -14.04
CA TYR A 2 -8.94 -41.37 -13.25
C TYR A 2 -8.56 -42.44 -12.24
N ASP A 3 -7.30 -42.83 -12.20
CA ASP A 3 -6.80 -43.80 -11.21
C ASP A 3 -6.67 -43.08 -9.86
N GLN A 4 -7.72 -43.16 -9.05
CA GLN A 4 -7.81 -42.51 -7.74
C GLN A 4 -6.78 -43.01 -6.72
N SER A 5 -6.08 -44.13 -7.00
CA SER A 5 -5.12 -44.75 -6.08
C SER A 5 -3.79 -43.97 -5.94
N LYS A 6 -3.55 -42.95 -6.76
CA LYS A 6 -2.32 -42.13 -6.78
C LYS A 6 -2.53 -40.61 -6.58
N SER A 7 -3.75 -40.18 -6.38
CA SER A 7 -4.03 -38.75 -6.23
C SER A 7 -3.55 -38.24 -4.89
N LYS A 8 -2.79 -37.15 -4.91
CA LYS A 8 -2.36 -36.42 -3.71
C LYS A 8 -3.35 -35.29 -3.43
N ILE A 9 -3.79 -35.17 -2.19
CA ILE A 9 -4.76 -34.16 -1.75
C ILE A 9 -4.09 -33.23 -0.78
N LEU A 10 -4.30 -31.91 -1.01
CA LEU A 10 -3.96 -30.82 -0.10
C LEU A 10 -5.25 -30.31 0.54
N VAL A 11 -5.30 -30.27 1.87
CA VAL A 11 -6.42 -29.71 2.63
C VAL A 11 -5.94 -28.45 3.33
N LEU A 12 -6.69 -27.37 3.18
CA LEU A 12 -6.42 -26.06 3.78
C LEU A 12 -7.53 -25.75 4.79
N GLY A 13 -7.17 -25.53 6.05
CA GLY A 13 -8.15 -25.29 7.11
C GLY A 13 -7.54 -24.70 8.39
N ASN A 14 -8.38 -24.41 9.38
CA ASN A 14 -7.94 -24.01 10.72
C ASN A 14 -7.51 -25.19 11.55
N ASN A 15 -6.75 -24.90 12.59
CA ASN A 15 -6.20 -25.86 13.52
C ASN A 15 -7.07 -25.99 14.78
N ASP A 16 -8.30 -26.46 14.64
CA ASP A 16 -9.12 -26.86 15.76
C ASP A 16 -9.42 -28.37 15.70
N GLU A 17 -9.76 -28.96 16.86
CA GLU A 17 -10.08 -30.42 16.95
C GLU A 17 -11.24 -30.81 16.03
N SER A 18 -12.13 -29.88 15.67
CA SER A 18 -13.26 -30.10 14.76
C SER A 18 -12.79 -30.23 13.32
N THR A 19 -11.81 -29.45 12.93
CA THR A 19 -11.20 -29.46 11.60
C THR A 19 -10.43 -30.75 11.36
N ASP A 20 -9.66 -31.21 12.34
CA ASP A 20 -8.92 -32.48 12.24
C ASP A 20 -9.87 -33.68 12.10
N HIS A 21 -10.98 -33.69 12.83
CA HIS A 21 -11.99 -34.76 12.74
C HIS A 21 -12.69 -34.76 11.37
N GLU A 22 -12.95 -33.58 10.84
CA GLU A 22 -13.59 -33.41 9.54
C GLU A 22 -12.68 -33.77 8.38
N VAL A 23 -11.40 -33.41 8.42
CA VAL A 23 -10.37 -33.82 7.47
C VAL A 23 -10.25 -35.35 7.44
N CYS A 24 -10.19 -35.97 8.61
CA CYS A 24 -10.17 -37.45 8.72
C CYS A 24 -11.42 -38.10 8.13
N ASN A 25 -12.59 -37.49 8.32
CA ASN A 25 -13.85 -38.01 7.75
C ASN A 25 -13.92 -37.82 6.24
N LEU A 26 -13.51 -36.67 5.70
CA LEU A 26 -13.42 -36.45 4.27
C LEU A 26 -12.39 -37.34 3.60
N ALA A 27 -11.24 -37.53 4.24
CA ALA A 27 -10.22 -38.48 3.78
C ALA A 27 -10.75 -39.93 3.72
N ARG A 28 -11.52 -40.34 4.74
CA ARG A 28 -12.17 -41.67 4.76
C ARG A 28 -13.27 -41.80 3.72
N GLN A 29 -14.10 -40.75 3.52
CA GLN A 29 -15.17 -40.74 2.52
C GLN A 29 -14.65 -40.85 1.09
N HIS A 30 -13.50 -40.27 0.80
CA HIS A 30 -12.90 -40.32 -0.54
C HIS A 30 -11.87 -41.45 -0.73
N ALA A 31 -11.66 -42.31 0.28
CA ALA A 31 -10.77 -43.50 0.23
C ALA A 31 -9.36 -43.22 -0.33
N MET A 32 -8.76 -42.09 0.04
CA MET A 32 -7.54 -41.59 -0.59
C MET A 32 -6.30 -41.77 0.31
N PRO A 33 -5.19 -42.33 -0.21
CA PRO A 33 -4.04 -42.73 0.59
C PRO A 33 -3.01 -41.62 0.90
N ASN A 34 -3.11 -40.41 0.32
CA ASN A 34 -2.10 -39.36 0.49
C ASN A 34 -2.76 -37.97 0.62
N HIS A 35 -2.75 -37.44 1.82
CA HIS A 35 -3.33 -36.12 2.11
C HIS A 35 -2.27 -35.16 2.62
N GLY A 36 -2.36 -33.87 2.29
CA GLY A 36 -1.60 -32.78 2.89
C GLY A 36 -2.55 -31.82 3.60
N LEU A 37 -2.26 -31.48 4.83
CA LEU A 37 -3.01 -30.51 5.61
C LEU A 37 -2.16 -29.26 5.85
N ILE A 38 -2.73 -28.09 5.61
CA ILE A 38 -2.14 -26.79 5.98
C ILE A 38 -3.08 -26.12 6.97
N THR A 39 -2.61 -25.85 8.19
CA THR A 39 -3.36 -25.16 9.23
C THR A 39 -2.56 -24.01 9.82
N GLN A 40 -3.23 -23.15 10.59
CA GLN A 40 -2.59 -21.94 11.11
C GLN A 40 -1.52 -22.17 12.19
N ASP A 41 -1.56 -23.23 12.99
CA ASP A 41 -0.76 -23.23 14.23
C ASP A 41 -0.11 -24.52 14.74
N THR A 42 -0.19 -25.68 14.12
CA THR A 42 0.52 -26.84 14.68
C THR A 42 0.92 -27.93 13.71
N PHE A 43 2.03 -28.56 14.05
CA PHE A 43 2.59 -29.75 13.45
C PHE A 43 1.92 -31.00 14.04
N VAL A 44 1.28 -31.83 13.23
CA VAL A 44 0.86 -33.20 13.64
C VAL A 44 1.84 -34.19 13.03
N PRO A 45 2.68 -34.84 13.84
CA PRO A 45 3.57 -35.86 13.35
C PRO A 45 2.79 -37.15 13.10
N ASP A 46 3.19 -37.89 12.08
CA ASP A 46 2.95 -39.33 11.88
C ASP A 46 1.69 -39.85 11.16
N LEU A 47 1.14 -39.06 10.21
CA LEU A 47 0.34 -39.70 9.17
C LEU A 47 1.12 -39.68 7.83
N PRO A 48 1.47 -40.84 7.24
CA PRO A 48 2.21 -40.87 5.98
C PRO A 48 1.40 -40.20 4.86
N GLY A 49 1.93 -39.12 4.30
CA GLY A 49 1.33 -38.37 3.21
C GLY A 49 0.66 -37.03 3.58
N TYR A 50 0.69 -36.62 4.84
CA TYR A 50 0.20 -35.33 5.29
C TYR A 50 1.34 -34.31 5.42
N TYR A 51 1.09 -33.11 4.97
CA TYR A 51 1.98 -31.95 5.20
C TYR A 51 1.22 -30.88 5.93
N HIS A 52 1.71 -30.53 7.10
CA HIS A 52 1.25 -29.39 7.89
C HIS A 52 2.11 -28.18 7.61
N THR A 53 1.51 -27.04 7.32
CA THR A 53 2.21 -25.76 7.29
C THR A 53 1.21 -24.64 7.54
N THR A 54 1.66 -23.56 8.17
CA THR A 54 0.83 -22.38 8.41
C THR A 54 0.74 -21.56 7.13
N VAL A 55 -0.46 -21.19 6.73
CA VAL A 55 -0.68 -20.36 5.51
C VAL A 55 -0.10 -18.94 5.69
N THR A 56 0.08 -18.50 6.93
CA THR A 56 0.67 -17.19 7.26
C THR A 56 2.17 -17.10 7.01
N ASP A 57 2.89 -18.24 7.06
CA ASP A 57 4.36 -18.26 6.99
C ASP A 57 4.89 -18.64 5.60
N ILE A 58 4.01 -19.08 4.72
CA ILE A 58 4.40 -19.44 3.36
C ILE A 58 4.20 -18.25 2.45
N ALA A 59 5.30 -17.72 1.91
CA ALA A 59 5.23 -16.79 0.79
C ALA A 59 4.36 -17.40 -0.34
N TRP A 60 3.53 -16.59 -0.99
CA TRP A 60 2.61 -16.99 -2.07
C TRP A 60 3.22 -17.96 -3.08
N LYS A 61 4.49 -17.74 -3.44
CA LYS A 61 5.25 -18.63 -4.33
C LYS A 61 5.43 -20.03 -3.76
N GLY A 62 5.73 -20.13 -2.47
CA GLY A 62 5.85 -21.43 -1.77
C GLY A 62 4.52 -22.17 -1.68
N LEU A 63 3.40 -21.45 -1.50
CA LEU A 63 2.07 -22.03 -1.51
C LEU A 63 1.70 -22.59 -2.90
N ILE A 64 2.04 -21.89 -3.97
CA ILE A 64 1.85 -22.36 -5.35
C ILE A 64 2.75 -23.57 -5.63
N GLU A 65 4.01 -23.54 -5.22
CA GLU A 65 4.93 -24.66 -5.38
C GLU A 65 4.48 -25.90 -4.61
N LEU A 66 3.96 -25.70 -3.40
CA LEU A 66 3.37 -26.78 -2.60
C LEU A 66 2.12 -27.34 -3.29
N ALA A 67 1.17 -26.48 -3.66
CA ALA A 67 -0.06 -26.89 -4.32
C ALA A 67 0.18 -27.60 -5.65
N ASN A 68 1.25 -27.28 -6.38
CA ASN A 68 1.64 -27.98 -7.60
C ASN A 68 2.00 -29.47 -7.39
N ARG A 69 2.27 -29.89 -6.16
CA ARG A 69 2.57 -31.29 -5.81
C ARG A 69 1.33 -32.13 -5.58
N PHE A 70 0.14 -31.52 -5.58
CA PHE A 70 -1.13 -32.18 -5.29
C PHE A 70 -2.06 -32.11 -6.50
N ASP A 71 -2.92 -33.11 -6.64
CA ASP A 71 -3.88 -33.19 -7.75
C ASP A 71 -5.25 -32.64 -7.37
N THR A 72 -5.56 -32.69 -6.08
CA THR A 72 -6.82 -32.17 -5.51
C THR A 72 -6.52 -31.27 -4.31
N ILE A 73 -7.22 -30.14 -4.21
CA ILE A 73 -7.14 -29.20 -3.10
C ILE A 73 -8.52 -29.08 -2.46
N ILE A 74 -8.61 -29.30 -1.17
CA ILE A 74 -9.84 -29.17 -0.39
C ILE A 74 -9.68 -27.97 0.55
N MET A 75 -10.66 -27.07 0.54
CA MET A 75 -10.72 -25.96 1.46
C MET A 75 -11.85 -26.17 2.47
N LEU A 76 -11.53 -26.07 3.74
CA LEU A 76 -12.47 -26.19 4.84
C LEU A 76 -12.93 -24.82 5.32
N ASP A 77 -14.13 -24.77 5.85
CA ASP A 77 -14.73 -23.57 6.44
C ASP A 77 -13.94 -23.14 7.69
N GLN A 78 -13.92 -21.83 7.94
CA GLN A 78 -13.15 -21.26 9.03
C GLN A 78 -13.98 -20.24 9.84
N PRO A 79 -13.77 -20.14 11.17
CA PRO A 79 -14.48 -19.17 12.02
C PRO A 79 -14.17 -17.72 11.60
N GLN A 80 -15.14 -16.82 11.73
CA GLN A 80 -15.20 -15.51 11.08
C GLN A 80 -14.43 -14.38 11.78
N ASP A 81 -13.63 -14.61 12.82
CA ASP A 81 -13.35 -13.58 13.83
C ASP A 81 -12.03 -12.83 13.72
N SER A 82 -11.21 -13.00 12.66
CA SER A 82 -9.96 -12.25 12.56
C SER A 82 -9.57 -11.80 11.15
N TRP A 83 -8.98 -10.60 11.05
CA TRP A 83 -8.40 -10.02 9.83
C TRP A 83 -7.35 -10.92 9.15
N SER A 84 -6.52 -11.62 9.94
CA SER A 84 -5.54 -12.58 9.43
C SER A 84 -6.21 -13.74 8.69
N HIS A 85 -7.38 -14.15 9.12
CA HIS A 85 -8.19 -15.18 8.52
C HIS A 85 -8.63 -14.83 7.09
N TRP A 86 -9.13 -13.63 6.87
CA TRP A 86 -9.55 -13.17 5.55
C TRP A 86 -8.39 -13.12 4.55
N LYS A 87 -7.20 -12.71 4.98
CA LYS A 87 -6.01 -12.73 4.13
C LYS A 87 -5.61 -14.15 3.73
N CYS A 88 -5.70 -15.10 4.66
CA CYS A 88 -5.46 -16.52 4.35
C CYS A 88 -6.48 -17.08 3.36
N MET A 89 -7.77 -16.83 3.57
CA MET A 89 -8.83 -17.25 2.64
C MET A 89 -8.66 -16.64 1.26
N GLN A 90 -8.34 -15.37 1.19
CA GLN A 90 -8.07 -14.66 -0.06
C GLN A 90 -6.89 -15.29 -0.83
N ALA A 91 -5.77 -15.55 -0.14
CA ALA A 91 -4.61 -16.20 -0.74
C ALA A 91 -4.95 -17.59 -1.25
N THR A 92 -5.76 -18.33 -0.48
CA THR A 92 -6.19 -19.68 -0.84
C THR A 92 -7.16 -19.66 -2.03
N CYS A 93 -8.13 -18.74 -2.08
CA CYS A 93 -9.01 -18.58 -3.24
C CYS A 93 -8.25 -18.25 -4.52
N LYS A 94 -7.27 -17.35 -4.45
CA LYS A 94 -6.39 -17.04 -5.60
C LYS A 94 -5.61 -18.25 -6.07
N LEU A 95 -5.09 -19.03 -5.13
CA LEU A 95 -4.40 -20.28 -5.45
C LEU A 95 -5.32 -21.25 -6.17
N MET A 96 -6.54 -21.44 -5.67
CA MET A 96 -7.51 -22.37 -6.22
C MET A 96 -7.92 -22.00 -7.64
N LEU A 97 -8.24 -20.72 -7.88
CA LEU A 97 -8.52 -20.23 -9.24
C LEU A 97 -7.35 -20.49 -10.21
N LYS A 98 -6.13 -20.27 -9.76
CA LYS A 98 -4.94 -20.56 -10.56
C LYS A 98 -4.77 -22.05 -10.84
N MET A 99 -5.09 -22.91 -9.89
CA MET A 99 -5.03 -24.38 -10.03
C MET A 99 -6.11 -24.89 -10.99
N GLU A 100 -7.35 -24.37 -10.92
CA GLU A 100 -8.42 -24.69 -11.87
C GLU A 100 -8.05 -24.27 -13.29
N GLN A 101 -7.50 -23.07 -13.47
CA GLN A 101 -6.98 -22.61 -14.76
C GLN A 101 -5.86 -23.52 -15.29
N SER A 102 -5.15 -24.23 -14.42
CA SER A 102 -4.12 -25.20 -14.77
C SER A 102 -4.67 -26.62 -14.96
N GLY A 103 -6.01 -26.80 -14.94
CA GLY A 103 -6.67 -28.09 -15.14
C GLY A 103 -6.63 -29.02 -13.93
N LYS A 104 -6.34 -28.53 -12.73
CA LYS A 104 -6.35 -29.32 -11.48
C LYS A 104 -7.73 -29.29 -10.83
N HIS A 105 -8.08 -30.38 -10.17
CA HIS A 105 -9.38 -30.50 -9.49
C HIS A 105 -9.34 -29.82 -8.12
N THR A 106 -10.31 -28.92 -7.87
CA THR A 106 -10.48 -28.24 -6.59
C THR A 106 -11.84 -28.65 -5.99
N VAL A 107 -11.86 -28.88 -4.69
CA VAL A 107 -13.07 -29.24 -3.95
C VAL A 107 -13.30 -28.19 -2.88
N PHE A 108 -14.45 -27.55 -2.94
CA PHE A 108 -14.89 -26.60 -1.92
C PHE A 108 -15.97 -27.22 -1.04
N ARG A 109 -15.93 -26.93 0.26
CA ARG A 109 -17.12 -27.04 1.06
C ARG A 109 -18.08 -25.92 0.66
N ASP A 110 -19.35 -26.23 0.52
CA ASP A 110 -20.39 -25.27 0.13
C ASP A 110 -20.58 -24.23 1.25
N ASN A 111 -19.82 -23.13 1.16
CA ASN A 111 -19.85 -22.00 2.08
C ASN A 111 -20.10 -20.73 1.28
N ALA A 112 -21.17 -20.01 1.64
CA ALA A 112 -21.58 -18.78 0.99
C ALA A 112 -20.45 -17.72 0.99
N ASN A 113 -19.62 -17.65 2.04
CA ASN A 113 -18.50 -16.70 2.12
C ASN A 113 -17.38 -17.07 1.15
N ILE A 114 -17.08 -18.35 0.98
CA ILE A 114 -16.08 -18.82 0.01
C ILE A 114 -16.54 -18.48 -1.41
N GLN A 115 -17.78 -18.78 -1.75
CA GLN A 115 -18.35 -18.46 -3.06
C GLN A 115 -18.28 -16.95 -3.35
N LYS A 116 -18.56 -16.12 -2.36
CA LYS A 116 -18.45 -14.67 -2.45
C LYS A 116 -17.02 -14.22 -2.72
N ILE A 117 -16.04 -14.72 -1.97
CA ILE A 117 -14.63 -14.37 -2.16
C ILE A 117 -14.15 -14.83 -3.53
N LEU A 118 -14.55 -16.02 -3.98
CA LEU A 118 -14.23 -16.53 -5.31
C LEU A 118 -14.81 -15.63 -6.39
N TYR A 119 -16.08 -15.25 -6.29
CA TYR A 119 -16.72 -14.34 -7.23
C TYR A 119 -15.94 -13.03 -7.38
N TRP A 120 -15.62 -12.37 -6.25
CA TRP A 120 -14.87 -11.13 -6.28
C TRP A 120 -13.42 -11.33 -6.75
N THR A 121 -12.79 -12.44 -6.36
CA THR A 121 -11.43 -12.75 -6.79
C THR A 121 -11.37 -12.97 -8.30
N ASP A 122 -12.31 -13.74 -8.87
CA ASP A 122 -12.39 -13.93 -10.31
C ASP A 122 -12.67 -12.60 -11.03
N LEU A 123 -13.65 -11.83 -10.55
CA LEU A 123 -13.97 -10.53 -11.12
C LEU A 123 -12.79 -9.57 -11.14
N VAL A 124 -11.94 -9.57 -10.12
CA VAL A 124 -10.80 -8.64 -9.97
C VAL A 124 -9.54 -9.12 -10.69
N TYR A 125 -9.26 -10.43 -10.66
CA TYR A 125 -8.01 -11.01 -11.19
C TYR A 125 -8.13 -11.60 -12.59
N ASN A 126 -9.33 -11.65 -13.17
CA ASN A 126 -9.49 -12.06 -14.55
C ASN A 126 -8.71 -11.11 -15.48
N LYS A 127 -8.01 -11.67 -16.47
CA LYS A 127 -7.17 -10.88 -17.41
C LYS A 127 -7.93 -9.78 -18.15
N ASN A 128 -9.24 -9.94 -18.34
CA ASN A 128 -10.10 -8.97 -19.00
C ASN A 128 -10.79 -8.02 -18.00
N SER A 129 -10.45 -8.08 -16.72
CA SER A 129 -11.06 -7.24 -15.71
C SER A 129 -10.36 -5.90 -15.58
N SER A 130 -11.16 -4.84 -15.45
CA SER A 130 -10.73 -3.50 -15.03
C SER A 130 -11.27 -3.14 -13.64
N MET A 131 -11.97 -4.06 -12.98
CA MET A 131 -12.67 -3.80 -11.73
C MET A 131 -11.74 -3.27 -10.63
N CYS A 132 -12.10 -2.10 -10.10
CA CYS A 132 -11.48 -1.44 -8.95
C CYS A 132 -12.56 -0.85 -8.07
N ILE A 133 -12.52 -1.05 -6.76
CA ILE A 133 -13.56 -0.54 -5.84
C ILE A 133 -13.47 0.98 -5.62
N TYR A 134 -12.31 1.58 -5.79
CA TYR A 134 -12.08 2.98 -5.44
C TYR A 134 -13.08 3.99 -6.02
N PRO A 135 -13.56 3.89 -7.28
CA PRO A 135 -14.58 4.79 -7.78
C PRO A 135 -15.89 4.79 -6.96
N TRP A 136 -16.14 3.74 -6.20
CA TRP A 136 -17.36 3.60 -5.37
C TRP A 136 -17.17 3.93 -3.91
N ILE A 137 -15.93 4.04 -3.42
CA ILE A 137 -15.69 4.22 -1.98
C ILE A 137 -14.73 5.35 -1.66
N ASN A 138 -13.93 5.83 -2.64
CA ASN A 138 -12.84 6.75 -2.37
C ASN A 138 -13.16 8.18 -2.79
N PHE A 139 -12.95 9.11 -1.87
CA PHE A 139 -12.88 10.54 -2.14
C PHE A 139 -11.42 10.96 -1.99
N ASN A 140 -10.73 11.12 -3.11
CA ASN A 140 -9.32 11.52 -3.13
C ASN A 140 -9.19 12.90 -3.77
N ASN A 141 -8.68 13.87 -3.03
CA ASN A 141 -8.39 15.18 -3.58
C ASN A 141 -6.89 15.50 -3.58
N ALA A 142 -6.43 16.06 -4.70
CA ALA A 142 -5.11 16.68 -4.84
C ALA A 142 -5.30 18.12 -5.28
N GLY A 143 -5.33 19.04 -4.33
CA GLY A 143 -5.79 20.40 -4.59
C GLY A 143 -7.28 20.41 -4.91
N SER A 144 -7.64 21.14 -5.96
CA SER A 144 -9.01 21.16 -6.49
C SER A 144 -9.41 19.91 -7.21
N ASP A 145 -8.44 19.09 -7.63
CA ASP A 145 -8.65 17.94 -8.49
C ASP A 145 -9.11 16.73 -7.67
N LEU A 146 -10.17 16.08 -8.13
CA LEU A 146 -10.60 14.80 -7.62
C LEU A 146 -10.06 13.68 -8.50
N LYS A 147 -9.52 12.67 -7.85
CA LYS A 147 -8.87 11.51 -8.46
C LYS A 147 -9.54 10.23 -8.00
N LEU A 148 -9.34 9.13 -8.72
CA LEU A 148 -9.85 7.83 -8.29
C LEU A 148 -9.10 7.31 -7.05
N CYS A 149 -7.80 7.52 -6.99
CA CYS A 149 -6.92 7.09 -5.89
C CYS A 149 -5.59 7.85 -5.91
N ALA A 150 -4.74 7.64 -4.91
CA ALA A 150 -3.41 8.25 -4.82
C ALA A 150 -2.46 7.92 -6.00
N ARG A 151 -2.75 6.89 -6.80
CA ARG A 151 -1.96 6.49 -7.98
C ARG A 151 -2.51 7.03 -9.30
N ASP A 152 -3.69 7.63 -9.26
CA ASP A 152 -4.31 8.25 -10.42
C ASP A 152 -3.64 9.59 -10.73
N GLN A 153 -3.12 9.73 -11.95
CA GLN A 153 -2.49 10.98 -12.40
C GLN A 153 -3.44 11.91 -13.15
N ALA A 154 -4.60 11.40 -13.57
CA ALA A 154 -5.62 12.17 -14.22
C ALA A 154 -6.61 12.79 -13.23
N THR A 155 -7.38 13.75 -13.68
CA THR A 155 -8.46 14.39 -12.93
C THR A 155 -9.79 13.82 -13.38
N VAL A 156 -10.57 13.27 -12.46
CA VAL A 156 -11.95 12.81 -12.74
C VAL A 156 -12.86 14.01 -12.89
N THR A 157 -12.88 14.88 -11.89
CA THR A 157 -13.63 16.14 -11.84
C THR A 157 -12.93 17.07 -10.85
N THR A 158 -13.49 18.25 -10.61
CA THR A 158 -12.95 19.22 -9.67
C THR A 158 -13.92 19.50 -8.53
N LEU A 159 -13.41 19.94 -7.36
CA LEU A 159 -14.21 20.19 -6.16
C LEU A 159 -15.34 21.20 -6.38
N ASP A 160 -15.11 22.21 -7.22
CA ASP A 160 -16.11 23.22 -7.57
C ASP A 160 -17.25 22.71 -8.46
N LYS A 161 -16.98 21.67 -9.25
CA LYS A 161 -17.98 21.04 -10.14
C LYS A 161 -18.73 19.89 -9.48
N LEU A 162 -18.14 19.27 -8.45
CA LEU A 162 -18.77 18.17 -7.75
C LEU A 162 -19.96 18.65 -6.93
N GLN A 163 -21.16 18.23 -7.32
CA GLN A 163 -22.40 18.47 -6.56
C GLN A 163 -22.69 17.30 -5.62
N ASP A 164 -22.71 16.11 -6.15
CA ASP A 164 -22.95 14.85 -5.44
C ASP A 164 -21.98 13.80 -5.96
N TRP A 165 -21.15 13.26 -5.08
CA TRP A 165 -20.14 12.28 -5.45
C TRP A 165 -20.72 10.96 -5.96
N ALA A 166 -21.86 10.50 -5.40
CA ALA A 166 -22.47 9.23 -5.77
C ALA A 166 -23.02 9.26 -7.20
N THR A 167 -23.58 10.39 -7.62
CA THR A 167 -24.27 10.57 -8.90
C THR A 167 -23.48 11.39 -9.93
N ASP A 168 -22.26 11.83 -9.60
CA ASP A 168 -21.42 12.61 -10.52
C ASP A 168 -21.24 11.88 -11.86
N PRO A 169 -21.49 12.56 -13.01
CA PRO A 169 -21.45 11.92 -14.33
C PRO A 169 -20.07 11.33 -14.69
N ALA A 170 -18.97 11.97 -14.28
CA ALA A 170 -17.63 11.50 -14.60
C ALA A 170 -17.31 10.21 -13.82
N TYR A 171 -17.61 10.19 -12.50
CA TYR A 171 -17.50 8.96 -11.70
C TYR A 171 -18.42 7.86 -12.21
N SER A 172 -19.66 8.20 -12.57
CA SER A 172 -20.65 7.24 -13.09
C SER A 172 -20.19 6.59 -14.39
N SER A 173 -19.61 7.37 -15.31
CA SER A 173 -19.04 6.85 -16.56
C SER A 173 -17.91 5.85 -16.30
N ILE A 174 -16.97 6.20 -15.40
CA ILE A 174 -15.85 5.33 -15.02
C ILE A 174 -16.35 4.03 -14.37
N ARG A 175 -17.31 4.14 -13.42
CA ARG A 175 -17.95 2.98 -12.78
C ARG A 175 -18.58 2.05 -13.79
N GLN A 176 -19.29 2.60 -14.77
CA GLN A 176 -19.92 1.82 -15.82
C GLN A 176 -18.90 1.10 -16.71
N SER A 177 -17.86 1.78 -17.18
CA SER A 177 -16.80 1.15 -17.98
C SER A 177 -16.12 0.02 -17.22
N MET A 178 -15.82 0.19 -15.92
CA MET A 178 -15.24 -0.85 -15.10
C MET A 178 -16.14 -2.09 -14.96
N LEU A 179 -17.45 -1.89 -14.81
CA LEU A 179 -18.43 -3.00 -14.78
C LEU A 179 -18.57 -3.73 -16.13
N GLN A 180 -18.22 -3.07 -17.23
CA GLN A 180 -18.18 -3.66 -18.57
C GLN A 180 -16.83 -4.32 -18.89
N GLY A 181 -15.85 -4.29 -17.95
CA GLY A 181 -14.53 -4.82 -18.16
C GLY A 181 -13.62 -3.93 -19.00
N GLU A 182 -14.04 -2.68 -19.29
CA GLU A 182 -13.25 -1.76 -20.09
C GLU A 182 -12.12 -1.13 -19.28
N ARG A 183 -10.90 -1.16 -19.79
CA ARG A 183 -9.76 -0.48 -19.18
C ARG A 183 -9.93 1.04 -19.24
N ILE A 184 -9.48 1.72 -18.17
CA ILE A 184 -9.50 3.19 -18.05
C ILE A 184 -8.04 3.70 -18.09
N PRO A 185 -7.38 3.75 -19.25
CA PRO A 185 -5.93 3.91 -19.34
C PRO A 185 -5.45 5.24 -18.74
N ASN A 186 -6.17 6.33 -18.91
CA ASN A 186 -5.77 7.64 -18.40
C ASN A 186 -5.71 7.70 -16.86
N HIS A 187 -6.50 6.86 -16.18
CA HIS A 187 -6.60 6.83 -14.71
C HIS A 187 -5.85 5.65 -14.08
N CYS A 188 -5.94 4.47 -14.69
CA CYS A 188 -5.50 3.22 -14.07
C CYS A 188 -4.21 2.63 -14.68
N GLU A 189 -3.53 3.38 -15.52
CA GLU A 189 -2.35 2.93 -16.28
C GLU A 189 -1.28 2.30 -15.40
N THR A 190 -0.99 2.89 -14.23
CA THR A 190 0.00 2.36 -13.28
C THR A 190 -0.34 0.93 -12.85
N CYS A 191 -1.61 0.64 -12.55
CA CYS A 191 -2.04 -0.70 -12.17
C CYS A 191 -1.95 -1.68 -13.33
N TYR A 192 -2.40 -1.27 -14.52
CA TYR A 192 -2.38 -2.12 -15.72
C TYR A 192 -0.95 -2.48 -16.14
N GLN A 193 0.01 -1.57 -16.02
CA GLN A 193 1.42 -1.85 -16.31
C GLN A 193 2.01 -2.94 -15.40
N TYR A 194 1.59 -3.01 -14.12
CA TYR A 194 1.97 -4.10 -13.22
C TYR A 194 1.35 -5.42 -13.67
N GLU A 195 0.06 -5.41 -13.99
CA GLU A 195 -0.69 -6.61 -14.41
C GLU A 195 -0.20 -7.18 -15.73
N ASP A 196 0.11 -6.31 -16.70
CA ASP A 196 0.65 -6.70 -18.00
C ASP A 196 2.03 -7.37 -17.88
N LYS A 197 2.77 -7.08 -16.80
CA LYS A 197 4.03 -7.76 -16.42
C LYS A 197 3.80 -9.01 -15.55
N GLY A 198 2.55 -9.40 -15.30
CA GLY A 198 2.20 -10.56 -14.46
C GLY A 198 2.37 -10.30 -12.95
N MET A 199 2.47 -9.04 -12.54
CA MET A 199 2.56 -8.64 -11.13
C MET A 199 1.19 -8.24 -10.60
N GLU A 200 0.96 -8.48 -9.30
CA GLU A 200 -0.26 -8.02 -8.63
C GLU A 200 -0.25 -6.49 -8.52
N SER A 201 -1.35 -5.86 -8.90
CA SER A 201 -1.49 -4.40 -8.86
C SER A 201 -2.20 -3.91 -7.59
N TYR A 202 -2.04 -2.59 -7.32
CA TYR A 202 -2.72 -1.91 -6.23
C TYR A 202 -4.24 -2.07 -6.29
N ARG A 203 -4.88 -1.91 -7.48
CA ARG A 203 -6.32 -2.08 -7.62
C ARG A 203 -6.78 -3.49 -7.23
N GLN A 204 -5.99 -4.51 -7.54
CA GLN A 204 -6.38 -5.90 -7.29
C GLN A 204 -6.43 -6.21 -5.80
N PHE A 205 -5.38 -5.93 -5.05
CA PHE A 205 -5.39 -6.26 -3.63
C PHE A 205 -6.26 -5.32 -2.80
N GLU A 206 -6.28 -4.02 -3.10
CA GLU A 206 -7.11 -3.05 -2.39
C GLU A 206 -8.60 -3.32 -2.61
N THR A 207 -9.00 -3.67 -3.83
CA THR A 207 -10.42 -4.00 -4.10
C THR A 207 -10.89 -5.13 -3.21
N ILE A 208 -10.14 -6.19 -3.08
CA ILE A 208 -10.53 -7.32 -2.25
C ILE A 208 -10.49 -6.96 -0.76
N ASP A 209 -9.47 -6.22 -0.31
CA ASP A 209 -9.37 -5.80 1.09
C ASP A 209 -10.57 -4.92 1.49
N TRP A 210 -10.95 -3.95 0.65
CA TRP A 210 -12.11 -3.09 0.91
C TRP A 210 -13.45 -3.82 0.80
N ILE A 211 -13.65 -4.69 -0.19
CA ILE A 211 -14.87 -5.52 -0.31
C ILE A 211 -15.08 -6.32 0.98
N THR A 212 -14.00 -6.88 1.51
CA THR A 212 -14.03 -7.64 2.75
C THR A 212 -14.38 -6.77 3.95
N GLN A 213 -13.70 -5.63 4.09
CA GLN A 213 -13.93 -4.68 5.20
C GLN A 213 -15.36 -4.12 5.19
N LEU A 214 -15.88 -3.77 4.02
CA LEU A 214 -17.22 -3.21 3.86
C LEU A 214 -18.30 -4.27 3.78
N GLN A 215 -17.93 -5.56 3.75
CA GLN A 215 -18.85 -6.69 3.60
C GLN A 215 -19.73 -6.58 2.33
N ILE A 216 -19.15 -6.15 1.22
CA ILE A 216 -19.83 -6.02 -0.07
C ILE A 216 -20.12 -7.42 -0.64
N GLU A 217 -21.38 -7.73 -0.85
CA GLU A 217 -21.81 -9.05 -1.31
C GLU A 217 -22.00 -9.13 -2.83
N SER A 218 -22.35 -8.00 -3.45
CA SER A 218 -22.71 -7.97 -4.86
C SER A 218 -22.34 -6.63 -5.52
N ILE A 219 -22.39 -6.59 -6.85
CA ILE A 219 -22.30 -5.34 -7.63
C ILE A 219 -23.42 -4.36 -7.26
N GLU A 220 -24.59 -4.87 -6.88
CA GLU A 220 -25.72 -4.02 -6.49
C GLU A 220 -25.42 -3.27 -5.20
N ASP A 221 -24.72 -3.89 -4.24
CA ASP A 221 -24.29 -3.20 -3.02
C ASP A 221 -23.36 -2.04 -3.35
N LEU A 222 -22.45 -2.21 -4.34
CA LEU A 222 -21.59 -1.10 -4.80
C LEU A 222 -22.42 0.05 -5.39
N ARG A 223 -23.46 -0.25 -6.16
CA ARG A 223 -24.33 0.78 -6.77
C ARG A 223 -25.12 1.56 -5.72
N ASN A 224 -25.40 0.95 -4.58
CA ASN A 224 -26.18 1.55 -3.51
C ASN A 224 -25.31 2.38 -2.53
N ILE A 225 -23.99 2.47 -2.75
CA ILE A 225 -23.11 3.32 -1.93
C ILE A 225 -23.41 4.79 -2.22
N ALA A 226 -23.92 5.50 -1.22
CA ALA A 226 -24.34 6.89 -1.32
C ALA A 226 -23.23 7.90 -0.94
N HIS A 227 -22.22 7.49 -0.20
CA HIS A 227 -21.12 8.35 0.26
C HIS A 227 -19.81 7.57 0.32
N PRO A 228 -18.64 8.25 0.24
CA PRO A 228 -17.36 7.58 0.36
C PRO A 228 -17.16 6.94 1.73
N PHE A 229 -16.46 5.82 1.76
CA PHE A 229 -15.96 5.20 2.99
C PHE A 229 -14.48 5.53 3.24
N PHE A 230 -13.76 5.89 2.19
CA PHE A 230 -12.37 6.27 2.28
C PHE A 230 -12.18 7.70 1.79
N TYR A 231 -11.66 8.56 2.66
CA TYR A 231 -11.34 9.95 2.37
C TYR A 231 -9.83 10.15 2.41
N GLU A 232 -9.20 10.30 1.26
CA GLU A 232 -7.79 10.69 1.13
C GLU A 232 -7.72 12.19 0.90
N VAL A 233 -7.49 12.95 1.96
CA VAL A 233 -7.60 14.42 1.94
C VAL A 233 -6.24 15.08 1.98
N SER A 234 -5.88 15.76 0.90
CA SER A 234 -4.76 16.70 0.87
C SER A 234 -5.27 18.09 1.21
N HIS A 235 -5.10 18.50 2.48
CA HIS A 235 -5.63 19.76 2.98
C HIS A 235 -4.51 20.78 3.19
N GLY A 236 -4.47 21.82 2.32
CA GLY A 236 -3.51 22.93 2.43
C GLY A 236 -2.05 22.55 2.19
N ASN A 237 -1.19 23.56 2.28
CA ASN A 237 0.26 23.44 2.11
C ASN A 237 1.06 23.91 3.34
N HIS A 238 0.39 24.10 4.48
CA HIS A 238 1.07 24.47 5.71
C HIS A 238 1.95 23.33 6.19
N CYS A 239 3.26 23.53 6.19
CA CYS A 239 4.27 22.54 6.55
C CYS A 239 5.41 23.20 7.31
N ASN A 240 6.18 22.44 8.07
CA ASN A 240 7.31 22.94 8.86
C ASN A 240 8.68 22.48 8.34
N ILE A 241 8.71 21.72 7.21
CA ILE A 241 9.95 21.24 6.58
C ILE A 241 9.94 21.44 5.06
N LYS A 242 11.12 21.22 4.42
CA LYS A 242 11.36 21.50 2.99
C LYS A 242 11.94 20.27 2.30
N CYS A 243 11.14 19.19 2.17
CA CYS A 243 11.59 17.97 1.51
C CYS A 243 12.03 18.21 0.06
N ARG A 244 13.12 17.56 -0.40
CA ARG A 244 13.65 17.72 -1.77
C ARG A 244 12.72 17.15 -2.85
N GLY A 245 11.89 16.18 -2.49
CA GLY A 245 10.86 15.61 -3.38
C GLY A 245 9.50 16.28 -3.32
N CYS A 246 9.34 17.35 -2.51
CA CYS A 246 8.05 18.00 -2.33
C CYS A 246 7.84 19.14 -3.35
N GLN A 247 6.58 19.58 -3.47
CA GLN A 247 6.13 20.61 -4.40
C GLN A 247 5.58 21.82 -3.63
N PRO A 248 5.64 23.04 -4.21
CA PRO A 248 5.05 24.25 -3.63
C PRO A 248 3.57 24.10 -3.25
N ALA A 249 2.83 23.32 -4.00
CA ALA A 249 1.42 23.03 -3.73
C ALA A 249 1.18 22.34 -2.38
N PHE A 250 2.17 21.58 -1.88
CA PHE A 250 2.08 20.82 -0.63
C PHE A 250 3.02 21.33 0.48
N SER A 251 3.79 22.40 0.22
CA SER A 251 4.70 22.96 1.22
C SER A 251 4.91 24.45 1.01
N GLU A 252 4.32 25.26 1.89
CA GLU A 252 4.52 26.70 1.93
C GLU A 252 6.01 27.10 2.06
N PRO A 253 6.83 26.49 2.95
CA PRO A 253 8.26 26.78 3.02
C PRO A 253 9.01 26.52 1.71
N ILE A 254 8.60 25.51 0.94
CA ILE A 254 9.15 25.25 -0.41
C ILE A 254 8.71 26.34 -1.39
N ALA A 255 7.45 26.75 -1.37
CA ALA A 255 6.96 27.84 -2.22
C ALA A 255 7.74 29.13 -1.98
N ILE A 256 7.97 29.47 -0.71
CA ILE A 256 8.77 30.65 -0.32
C ILE A 256 10.24 30.50 -0.78
N GLU A 257 10.85 29.31 -0.54
CA GLU A 257 12.24 29.04 -0.93
C GLU A 257 12.44 29.11 -2.45
N PHE A 258 11.54 28.52 -3.23
CA PHE A 258 11.61 28.55 -4.70
C PHE A 258 11.52 29.97 -5.23
N LYS A 259 10.59 30.77 -4.70
CA LYS A 259 10.46 32.19 -5.06
C LYS A 259 11.71 32.99 -4.67
N LYS A 260 12.22 32.79 -3.44
CA LYS A 260 13.36 33.54 -2.91
C LYS A 260 14.65 33.27 -3.68
N HIS A 261 14.90 32.01 -4.07
CA HIS A 261 16.15 31.56 -4.69
C HIS A 261 16.00 31.28 -6.20
N ASN A 262 14.83 31.60 -6.80
CA ASN A 262 14.49 31.35 -8.20
C ASN A 262 14.74 29.89 -8.60
N ILE A 263 14.37 28.95 -7.71
CA ILE A 263 14.51 27.52 -7.93
C ILE A 263 13.44 27.06 -8.92
N ARG A 264 13.84 26.27 -9.92
CA ARG A 264 12.96 25.75 -10.96
C ARG A 264 13.05 24.23 -11.00
N PRO A 265 12.06 23.51 -10.44
CA PRO A 265 12.03 22.05 -10.54
C PRO A 265 11.75 21.64 -11.99
N PRO A 266 12.22 20.47 -12.42
CA PRO A 266 11.95 19.94 -13.76
C PRO A 266 10.46 19.76 -14.06
N THR A 267 9.69 19.45 -13.02
CA THR A 267 8.23 19.32 -13.08
C THR A 267 7.61 20.09 -11.93
N LEU A 268 6.63 20.93 -12.23
CA LEU A 268 5.86 21.68 -11.25
C LEU A 268 4.39 21.25 -11.33
N LEU A 269 3.83 20.82 -10.21
CA LEU A 269 2.40 20.55 -10.12
C LEU A 269 1.64 21.88 -10.03
N ASN A 270 0.72 22.10 -10.95
CA ASN A 270 -0.09 23.31 -10.98
C ASN A 270 -1.36 23.13 -10.16
N LEU A 271 -1.20 23.06 -8.84
CA LEU A 271 -2.30 22.92 -7.89
C LEU A 271 -2.45 24.22 -7.09
N THR A 272 -3.68 24.64 -6.86
CA THR A 272 -4.00 25.85 -6.09
C THR A 272 -4.30 25.49 -4.63
N PRO A 273 -3.54 26.02 -3.66
CA PRO A 273 -3.75 25.68 -2.24
C PRO A 273 -5.14 26.07 -1.70
N GLU A 274 -5.74 27.13 -2.25
CA GLU A 274 -7.02 27.69 -1.76
C GLU A 274 -8.24 26.77 -1.93
N MET A 275 -8.11 25.69 -2.73
CA MET A 275 -9.23 24.80 -3.03
C MET A 275 -9.24 23.50 -2.22
N TYR A 276 -8.36 23.36 -1.24
CA TYR A 276 -8.38 22.21 -0.34
C TYR A 276 -9.56 22.29 0.64
N SER A 277 -10.39 21.29 0.70
CA SER A 277 -11.55 21.32 1.58
C SER A 277 -11.71 20.06 2.39
N ILE A 278 -11.46 20.18 3.70
CA ILE A 278 -11.83 19.19 4.71
C ILE A 278 -13.35 19.20 4.95
N ASP A 279 -14.04 20.29 4.61
CA ASP A 279 -15.49 20.47 4.82
C ASP A 279 -16.33 19.61 3.87
N ARG A 280 -15.69 18.92 2.91
CA ARG A 280 -16.37 17.94 2.04
C ARG A 280 -16.54 16.57 2.71
N ILE A 281 -15.94 16.35 3.88
CA ILE A 281 -16.15 15.11 4.65
C ILE A 281 -17.50 15.25 5.39
N ASP A 282 -18.43 14.39 5.04
CA ASP A 282 -19.68 14.28 5.81
C ASP A 282 -19.42 13.52 7.11
N ILE A 283 -19.20 14.26 8.20
CA ILE A 283 -18.93 13.68 9.52
C ILE A 283 -20.09 12.79 9.99
N ASP A 284 -21.33 13.12 9.63
CA ASP A 284 -22.50 12.35 10.07
C ASP A 284 -22.60 10.99 9.39
N ALA A 285 -22.01 10.86 8.18
CA ALA A 285 -21.92 9.61 7.45
C ALA A 285 -20.75 8.69 7.90
N LEU A 286 -19.78 9.21 8.67
CA LEU A 286 -18.66 8.39 9.17
C LEU A 286 -19.13 7.33 10.17
N ASP A 287 -18.62 6.11 10.01
CA ASP A 287 -18.83 4.96 10.90
C ASP A 287 -17.54 4.11 11.04
N ALA A 288 -17.59 3.03 11.80
CA ALA A 288 -16.44 2.15 12.06
C ALA A 288 -15.81 1.51 10.81
N ARG A 289 -16.49 1.55 9.66
CA ARG A 289 -15.97 1.07 8.37
C ARG A 289 -15.26 2.16 7.58
N SER A 290 -15.46 3.41 7.98
CA SER A 290 -14.89 4.58 7.29
C SER A 290 -13.42 4.77 7.63
N SER A 291 -12.67 5.35 6.70
CA SER A 291 -11.27 5.74 6.88
C SER A 291 -11.06 7.17 6.39
N VAL A 292 -10.43 8.00 7.20
CA VAL A 292 -10.03 9.36 6.85
C VAL A 292 -8.51 9.44 6.94
N TYR A 293 -7.87 9.70 5.80
CA TYR A 293 -6.43 9.80 5.65
C TYR A 293 -6.03 11.25 5.31
N PHE A 294 -5.45 11.94 6.27
CA PHE A 294 -4.93 13.29 6.06
C PHE A 294 -3.50 13.26 5.55
N GLN A 295 -3.29 13.96 4.44
CA GLN A 295 -1.99 14.20 3.82
C GLN A 295 -1.90 15.65 3.32
N GLY A 296 -0.89 16.00 2.55
CA GLY A 296 -0.70 17.36 2.02
C GLY A 296 0.48 18.03 2.68
N GLY A 297 0.32 19.17 3.36
CA GLY A 297 1.38 19.82 4.14
C GLY A 297 1.81 18.96 5.33
N GLU A 298 1.56 19.44 6.54
CA GLU A 298 1.78 18.67 7.77
C GLU A 298 0.49 18.65 8.60
N PRO A 299 -0.28 17.56 8.57
CA PRO A 299 -1.58 17.51 9.23
C PRO A 299 -1.54 17.80 10.73
N THR A 300 -0.47 17.44 11.42
CA THR A 300 -0.35 17.56 12.89
C THR A 300 -0.21 19.02 13.36
N ILE A 301 0.05 19.95 12.43
CA ILE A 301 0.14 21.39 12.74
C ILE A 301 -0.95 22.23 12.07
N MET A 302 -1.82 21.62 11.26
CA MET A 302 -2.91 22.30 10.57
C MET A 302 -4.09 22.59 11.51
N PRO A 303 -4.54 23.85 11.66
CA PRO A 303 -5.70 24.18 12.47
C PRO A 303 -6.98 23.46 12.02
N GLU A 304 -7.18 23.33 10.72
CA GLU A 304 -8.39 22.75 10.12
C GLU A 304 -8.52 21.26 10.44
N VAL A 305 -7.42 20.53 10.48
CA VAL A 305 -7.42 19.11 10.91
C VAL A 305 -7.83 19.00 12.38
N ARG A 306 -7.31 19.89 13.21
CA ARG A 306 -7.68 19.98 14.63
C ARG A 306 -9.16 20.30 14.83
N GLU A 307 -9.68 21.28 14.08
CA GLU A 307 -11.10 21.63 14.10
C GLU A 307 -11.99 20.47 13.63
N PHE A 308 -11.57 19.73 12.62
CA PHE A 308 -12.26 18.52 12.18
C PHE A 308 -12.34 17.49 13.31
N MET A 309 -11.23 17.19 13.98
CA MET A 309 -11.20 16.26 15.10
C MET A 309 -12.12 16.71 16.24
N GLN A 310 -12.10 18.01 16.59
CA GLN A 310 -13.00 18.59 17.60
C GLN A 310 -14.47 18.48 17.19
N LYS A 311 -14.81 18.70 15.93
CA LYS A 311 -16.19 18.51 15.40
C LYS A 311 -16.62 17.05 15.50
N CYS A 312 -15.74 16.09 15.17
CA CYS A 312 -16.02 14.66 15.31
C CYS A 312 -16.26 14.27 16.78
N ILE A 313 -15.43 14.72 17.70
CA ILE A 313 -15.58 14.47 19.15
C ILE A 313 -16.91 15.03 19.65
N LYS A 314 -17.24 16.29 19.29
CA LYS A 314 -18.51 16.92 19.67
C LYS A 314 -19.75 16.17 19.17
N LYS A 315 -19.64 15.50 18.01
CA LYS A 315 -20.72 14.70 17.41
C LYS A 315 -20.71 13.24 17.85
N ASN A 316 -19.79 12.82 18.74
CA ASN A 316 -19.56 11.41 19.12
C ASN A 316 -19.28 10.50 17.90
N LYS A 317 -18.55 11.02 16.90
CA LYS A 317 -18.13 10.31 15.70
C LYS A 317 -16.62 10.10 15.77
N THR A 318 -16.16 9.10 16.52
CA THR A 318 -14.73 8.84 16.78
C THR A 318 -14.35 7.37 16.60
N ASP A 319 -15.22 6.56 16.02
CA ASP A 319 -15.06 5.12 15.85
C ASP A 319 -14.52 4.69 14.46
N PHE A 320 -14.26 5.66 13.58
CA PHE A 320 -13.65 5.39 12.26
C PHE A 320 -12.10 5.35 12.33
N PHE A 321 -11.48 4.87 11.26
CA PHE A 321 -10.01 4.88 11.10
C PHE A 321 -9.52 6.27 10.74
N LEU A 322 -8.73 6.88 11.64
CA LEU A 322 -8.13 8.20 11.43
C LEU A 322 -6.62 8.04 11.19
N THR A 323 -6.15 8.36 9.99
CA THR A 323 -4.72 8.30 9.65
C THR A 323 -4.16 9.68 9.37
N MET A 324 -3.02 10.00 10.00
CA MET A 324 -2.23 11.21 9.77
C MET A 324 -0.93 10.87 9.07
N CYS A 325 -0.76 11.29 7.80
CA CYS A 325 0.54 11.20 7.12
C CYS A 325 1.41 12.36 7.59
N THR A 326 2.38 12.07 8.45
CA THR A 326 3.18 13.09 9.14
C THR A 326 4.66 13.02 8.80
N ASN A 327 5.32 14.17 8.80
CA ASN A 327 6.78 14.25 8.77
C ASN A 327 7.44 13.90 10.13
N GLY A 328 6.64 13.77 11.18
CA GLY A 328 7.07 13.36 12.50
C GLY A 328 7.92 14.35 13.29
N VAL A 329 8.09 15.59 12.79
CA VAL A 329 9.01 16.56 13.41
C VAL A 329 8.38 17.26 14.61
N LYS A 330 7.06 17.51 14.59
CA LYS A 330 6.41 18.30 15.63
C LYS A 330 5.04 17.74 15.97
N PHE A 331 4.86 17.44 17.25
CA PHE A 331 3.57 17.16 17.88
C PHE A 331 3.35 18.15 19.03
N THR A 332 2.08 18.47 19.31
CA THR A 332 1.68 19.16 20.54
C THR A 332 0.90 18.17 21.39
N GLU A 333 1.01 18.29 22.70
CA GLU A 333 0.24 17.47 23.64
C GLU A 333 -1.28 17.59 23.36
N GLU A 334 -1.76 18.81 23.09
CA GLU A 334 -3.15 19.05 22.69
C GLU A 334 -3.58 18.22 21.48
N PHE A 335 -2.71 18.09 20.46
CA PHE A 335 -3.03 17.30 19.27
C PHE A 335 -3.09 15.80 19.60
N LEU A 336 -2.15 15.32 20.41
CA LEU A 336 -2.12 13.92 20.85
C LEU A 336 -3.31 13.58 21.75
N ASP A 337 -3.70 14.51 22.65
CA ASP A 337 -4.90 14.36 23.47
C ASP A 337 -6.16 14.24 22.61
N LEU A 338 -6.32 15.10 21.59
CA LEU A 338 -7.43 14.98 20.65
C LEU A 338 -7.42 13.63 19.91
N ALA A 339 -6.25 13.18 19.47
CA ALA A 339 -6.11 11.87 18.80
C ALA A 339 -6.50 10.70 19.73
N GLY A 340 -6.27 10.84 21.05
CA GLY A 340 -6.65 9.85 22.06
C GLY A 340 -8.17 9.62 22.22
N HIS A 341 -9.00 10.51 21.69
CA HIS A 341 -10.47 10.32 21.68
C HIS A 341 -10.95 9.36 20.59
N PHE A 342 -10.12 9.06 19.59
CA PHE A 342 -10.50 8.19 18.48
C PHE A 342 -10.10 6.75 18.77
N SER A 343 -11.00 5.81 18.48
CA SER A 343 -10.78 4.38 18.72
C SER A 343 -9.65 3.79 17.88
N ASN A 344 -9.44 4.34 16.69
CA ASN A 344 -8.48 3.83 15.70
C ASN A 344 -7.69 4.99 15.07
N THR A 345 -6.62 5.40 15.73
CA THR A 345 -5.71 6.43 15.18
C THR A 345 -4.40 5.81 14.75
N ASN A 346 -3.97 6.11 13.53
CA ASN A 346 -2.68 5.73 12.98
C ASN A 346 -1.89 6.97 12.58
N PHE A 347 -0.64 7.03 13.01
CA PHE A 347 0.32 8.03 12.54
C PHE A 347 1.27 7.37 11.54
N SER A 348 1.13 7.76 10.28
CA SER A 348 1.96 7.27 9.19
C SER A 348 3.17 8.18 9.01
N PHE A 349 4.29 7.80 9.60
CA PHE A 349 5.52 8.59 9.59
C PHE A 349 6.22 8.48 8.24
N SER A 350 6.50 9.61 7.64
CA SER A 350 7.24 9.68 6.38
C SER A 350 8.75 9.63 6.66
N ILE A 351 9.37 8.51 6.38
CA ILE A 351 10.82 8.27 6.60
C ILE A 351 11.41 7.70 5.31
N ASP A 352 12.27 8.48 4.63
CA ASP A 352 12.79 8.12 3.31
C ASP A 352 14.25 7.65 3.31
N GLY A 353 14.90 7.57 4.45
CA GLY A 353 16.29 7.12 4.53
C GLY A 353 16.75 6.90 5.95
N TYR A 354 17.89 6.26 6.13
CA TYR A 354 18.51 6.06 7.44
C TYR A 354 19.40 7.24 7.81
N GLY A 355 19.19 7.80 9.00
CA GLY A 355 20.07 8.82 9.59
C GLY A 355 20.18 10.09 8.74
N PRO A 356 21.40 10.53 8.41
CA PRO A 356 21.65 11.78 7.67
C PRO A 356 21.02 11.84 6.28
N ILE A 357 20.82 10.69 5.61
CA ILE A 357 20.15 10.63 4.30
C ILE A 357 18.71 11.10 4.41
N ASN A 358 18.01 10.67 5.49
CA ASN A 358 16.66 11.15 5.76
C ASN A 358 16.63 12.68 5.94
N ASP A 359 17.56 13.23 6.73
CA ASP A 359 17.60 14.66 7.03
C ASP A 359 18.01 15.50 5.81
N TYR A 360 18.83 14.97 4.93
CA TYR A 360 19.17 15.59 3.66
C TYR A 360 17.97 15.62 2.70
N TRP A 361 17.28 14.50 2.51
CA TRP A 361 16.09 14.45 1.67
C TRP A 361 14.95 15.29 2.26
N ARG A 362 14.69 15.13 3.57
CA ARG A 362 13.63 15.82 4.30
C ARG A 362 14.18 17.05 5.05
N SER A 363 14.76 17.99 4.28
CA SER A 363 15.42 19.17 4.85
C SER A 363 14.55 19.93 5.85
N GLY A 364 15.07 20.11 7.06
CA GLY A 364 14.33 20.63 8.22
C GLY A 364 13.83 19.54 9.18
N SER A 365 13.98 18.27 8.80
CA SER A 365 13.80 17.13 9.68
C SER A 365 15.05 16.91 10.56
N SER A 366 14.88 16.10 11.60
CA SER A 366 15.95 15.54 12.40
C SER A 366 15.64 14.08 12.67
N TRP A 367 16.45 13.18 12.16
CA TRP A 367 16.31 11.74 12.33
C TRP A 367 15.99 11.33 13.77
N HIS A 368 16.84 11.77 14.72
CA HIS A 368 16.66 11.42 16.12
C HIS A 368 15.31 11.89 16.68
N LYS A 369 14.86 13.07 16.28
CA LYS A 369 13.59 13.63 16.74
C LYS A 369 12.40 12.89 16.14
N VAL A 370 12.46 12.57 14.86
CA VAL A 370 11.38 11.80 14.18
C VAL A 370 11.23 10.42 14.81
N ILE A 371 12.33 9.72 15.04
CA ILE A 371 12.33 8.39 15.68
C ILE A 371 11.84 8.46 17.13
N SER A 372 12.30 9.46 17.90
CA SER A 372 11.83 9.69 19.27
C SER A 372 10.32 9.96 19.31
N ASN A 373 9.81 10.80 18.38
CA ASN A 373 8.40 11.10 18.30
C ASN A 373 7.57 9.87 17.88
N ALA A 374 8.06 9.05 16.94
CA ALA A 374 7.37 7.81 16.57
C ALA A 374 7.23 6.85 17.76
N LYS A 375 8.32 6.66 18.54
CA LYS A 375 8.29 5.84 19.74
C LYS A 375 7.38 6.45 20.83
N HIS A 376 7.34 7.76 20.97
CA HIS A 376 6.46 8.45 21.91
C HIS A 376 4.98 8.23 21.55
N VAL A 377 4.61 8.47 20.30
CA VAL A 377 3.24 8.24 19.81
C VAL A 377 2.81 6.78 20.02
N GLN A 378 3.70 5.83 19.75
CA GLN A 378 3.46 4.41 20.00
C GLN A 378 3.28 4.11 21.49
N SER A 379 4.05 4.76 22.36
CA SER A 379 3.92 4.59 23.83
C SER A 379 2.61 5.11 24.41
N LEU A 380 1.94 6.01 23.69
CA LEU A 380 0.59 6.50 24.02
C LEU A 380 -0.53 5.55 23.55
N GLY A 381 -0.19 4.44 22.91
CA GLY A 381 -1.14 3.44 22.42
C GLY A 381 -1.68 3.68 21.01
N HIS A 382 -1.19 4.70 20.31
CA HIS A 382 -1.57 4.91 18.91
C HIS A 382 -0.83 3.96 17.98
N SER A 383 -1.46 3.58 16.89
CA SER A 383 -0.80 2.84 15.82
C SER A 383 0.21 3.74 15.10
N VAL A 384 1.36 3.15 14.76
CA VAL A 384 2.39 3.79 13.95
C VAL A 384 2.60 2.95 12.70
N SER A 385 2.65 3.61 11.55
CA SER A 385 3.10 3.03 10.29
C SER A 385 4.18 3.92 9.67
N ILE A 386 4.95 3.35 8.75
CA ILE A 386 6.03 4.07 8.06
C ILE A 386 5.69 4.16 6.57
N ASN A 387 5.72 5.37 6.04
CA ASN A 387 5.72 5.62 4.61
C ASN A 387 7.16 5.90 4.15
N THR A 388 7.63 5.17 3.16
CA THR A 388 8.95 5.41 2.55
C THR A 388 8.84 5.44 1.02
N VAL A 389 9.59 6.33 0.41
CA VAL A 389 9.62 6.53 -1.04
C VAL A 389 11.01 6.19 -1.57
N PRO A 390 11.22 4.99 -2.15
CA PRO A 390 12.44 4.70 -2.87
C PRO A 390 12.66 5.68 -4.03
N GLY A 391 13.81 6.29 -4.06
CA GLY A 391 14.19 7.26 -5.06
C GLY A 391 15.70 7.32 -5.24
N ILE A 392 16.17 8.21 -6.09
CA ILE A 392 17.58 8.34 -6.41
C ILE A 392 18.46 8.67 -5.19
N TYR A 393 17.90 9.30 -4.15
CA TYR A 393 18.66 9.68 -2.94
C TYR A 393 18.93 8.53 -1.97
N ASN A 394 18.12 7.46 -1.97
CA ASN A 394 18.12 6.46 -0.90
C ASN A 394 18.16 5.01 -1.37
N VAL A 395 17.93 4.73 -2.66
CA VAL A 395 17.78 3.37 -3.16
C VAL A 395 19.01 2.48 -2.91
N THR A 396 20.21 3.05 -2.93
CA THR A 396 21.47 2.35 -2.63
C THR A 396 21.65 2.02 -1.13
N ASN A 397 20.93 2.73 -0.26
CA ASN A 397 21.03 2.63 1.20
C ASN A 397 19.70 2.20 1.86
N MET A 398 18.71 1.77 1.07
CA MET A 398 17.37 1.40 1.57
C MET A 398 17.43 0.25 2.58
N HIS A 399 18.34 -0.71 2.39
CA HIS A 399 18.54 -1.82 3.31
C HIS A 399 18.87 -1.36 4.73
N LEU A 400 19.64 -0.27 4.91
CA LEU A 400 19.97 0.27 6.23
C LEU A 400 18.73 0.77 6.96
N LEU A 401 17.79 1.39 6.22
CA LEU A 401 16.51 1.80 6.79
C LEU A 401 15.68 0.58 7.19
N LEU A 402 15.56 -0.42 6.33
CA LEU A 402 14.73 -1.60 6.63
C LEU A 402 15.31 -2.43 7.80
N GLU A 403 16.61 -2.62 7.86
CA GLU A 403 17.30 -3.27 9.00
C GLU A 403 17.09 -2.50 10.32
N PHE A 404 17.10 -1.16 10.26
CA PHE A 404 16.79 -0.34 11.42
C PHE A 404 15.34 -0.51 11.85
N LEU A 405 14.39 -0.50 10.90
CA LEU A 405 12.95 -0.65 11.19
C LEU A 405 12.63 -2.05 11.73
N ASP A 406 13.24 -3.10 11.21
CA ASP A 406 13.14 -4.46 11.76
C ASP A 406 13.49 -4.53 13.25
N ARG A 407 14.55 -3.81 13.63
CA ARG A 407 15.06 -3.83 15.02
C ARG A 407 14.25 -2.94 15.95
N GLU A 408 13.93 -1.71 15.52
CA GLU A 408 13.39 -0.67 16.39
C GLU A 408 11.86 -0.58 16.37
N PHE A 409 11.24 -1.07 15.29
CA PHE A 409 9.79 -1.02 15.06
C PHE A 409 9.27 -2.36 14.53
N PRO A 410 9.56 -3.49 15.23
CA PRO A 410 9.05 -4.78 14.83
C PRO A 410 7.52 -4.73 14.76
N MET A 411 6.91 -5.39 13.79
CA MET A 411 5.46 -5.43 13.56
C MET A 411 4.82 -4.12 13.05
N THR A 412 5.60 -3.06 12.83
CA THR A 412 5.07 -1.80 12.27
C THR A 412 4.83 -1.95 10.77
N ALA A 413 3.66 -1.56 10.28
CA ALA A 413 3.36 -1.57 8.85
C ALA A 413 4.24 -0.58 8.09
N ILE A 414 4.85 -1.04 6.99
CA ILE A 414 5.68 -0.20 6.13
C ILE A 414 5.06 -0.16 4.74
N TYR A 415 4.71 1.05 4.32
CA TYR A 415 4.20 1.33 2.98
C TYR A 415 5.33 1.91 2.13
N MET A 416 5.60 1.26 1.00
CA MET A 416 6.65 1.67 0.08
C MET A 416 6.07 1.98 -1.28
N GLN A 417 6.30 3.20 -1.76
CA GLN A 417 5.84 3.64 -3.07
C GLN A 417 6.98 4.31 -3.82
N ILE A 418 7.36 3.78 -4.97
CA ILE A 418 8.45 4.33 -5.79
C ILE A 418 8.09 5.74 -6.29
N ASN A 419 9.06 6.65 -6.24
CA ASN A 419 8.87 8.01 -6.72
C ASN A 419 8.53 8.02 -8.22
N TYR A 420 7.42 8.65 -8.56
CA TYR A 420 6.90 8.70 -9.93
C TYR A 420 7.57 9.76 -10.82
N PHE A 421 8.28 10.75 -10.25
CA PHE A 421 9.09 11.67 -11.05
C PHE A 421 10.32 10.96 -11.60
N ALA A 422 10.42 10.82 -12.92
CA ALA A 422 11.49 10.06 -13.56
C ALA A 422 12.88 10.53 -13.11
N TRP A 423 13.07 11.85 -12.96
CA TRP A 423 14.32 12.46 -12.52
C TRP A 423 14.68 12.22 -11.04
N GLN A 424 13.76 11.76 -10.21
CA GLN A 424 14.00 11.35 -8.82
C GLN A 424 13.74 9.87 -8.57
N SER A 425 13.36 9.13 -9.60
CA SER A 425 12.95 7.74 -9.46
C SER A 425 14.10 6.82 -9.05
N ALA A 426 13.80 5.82 -8.24
CA ALA A 426 14.72 4.73 -7.94
C ALA A 426 15.19 3.98 -9.19
N TYR A 427 14.42 3.99 -10.27
CA TYR A 427 14.77 3.35 -11.53
C TYR A 427 15.85 4.11 -12.34
N ASN A 428 16.21 5.31 -11.93
CA ASN A 428 17.16 6.16 -12.66
C ASN A 428 18.47 6.38 -11.90
N HIS A 429 18.83 5.52 -10.96
CA HIS A 429 20.10 5.63 -10.24
C HIS A 429 21.24 5.08 -11.09
N PRO A 430 22.36 5.84 -11.29
CA PRO A 430 23.42 5.47 -12.22
C PRO A 430 24.29 4.30 -11.76
N GLN A 431 24.28 3.95 -10.48
CA GLN A 431 25.10 2.88 -9.88
C GLN A 431 24.28 1.60 -9.72
N ALA A 432 24.04 0.89 -10.83
CA ALA A 432 23.20 -0.30 -10.88
C ALA A 432 23.60 -1.39 -9.86
N ASP A 433 24.91 -1.65 -9.72
CA ASP A 433 25.41 -2.69 -8.82
C ASP A 433 25.10 -2.39 -7.36
N LEU A 434 25.23 -1.12 -6.94
CA LEU A 434 24.87 -0.70 -5.58
C LEU A 434 23.37 -0.82 -5.32
N VAL A 435 22.54 -0.49 -6.31
CA VAL A 435 21.09 -0.67 -6.20
C VAL A 435 20.72 -2.14 -6.06
N ILE A 436 21.31 -3.01 -6.91
CA ILE A 436 21.08 -4.46 -6.86
C ILE A 436 21.50 -5.03 -5.51
N ASP A 437 22.68 -4.65 -5.00
CA ASP A 437 23.16 -5.09 -3.68
C ASP A 437 22.22 -4.65 -2.56
N SER A 438 21.82 -3.37 -2.56
CA SER A 438 20.86 -2.83 -1.58
C SER A 438 19.53 -3.58 -1.62
N MET A 439 18.95 -3.81 -2.81
CA MET A 439 17.67 -4.51 -2.93
C MET A 439 17.75 -5.97 -2.49
N LYS A 440 18.85 -6.66 -2.79
CA LYS A 440 19.09 -8.04 -2.30
C LYS A 440 19.20 -8.10 -0.78
N LYS A 441 19.83 -7.11 -0.14
CA LYS A 441 19.86 -6.99 1.32
C LYS A 441 18.47 -6.68 1.89
N CYS A 442 17.69 -5.81 1.24
CA CYS A 442 16.30 -5.57 1.62
C CYS A 442 15.47 -6.87 1.64
N GLN A 443 15.69 -7.78 0.67
CA GLN A 443 15.01 -9.07 0.62
C GLN A 443 15.35 -10.00 1.81
N GLN A 444 16.39 -9.71 2.58
CA GLN A 444 16.79 -10.48 3.76
C GLN A 444 16.14 -9.97 5.06
N THR A 445 15.46 -8.84 5.03
CA THR A 445 14.81 -8.24 6.20
C THR A 445 13.46 -8.89 6.49
N SER A 446 13.03 -8.90 7.76
CA SER A 446 11.69 -9.36 8.16
C SER A 446 10.60 -8.47 7.56
N VAL A 447 10.88 -7.16 7.40
CA VAL A 447 10.00 -6.21 6.72
C VAL A 447 9.60 -6.68 5.33
N TYR A 448 10.55 -7.19 4.55
CA TYR A 448 10.25 -7.71 3.22
C TYR A 448 9.31 -8.92 3.25
N HIS A 449 9.44 -9.78 4.25
CA HIS A 449 8.67 -11.03 4.36
C HIS A 449 7.32 -10.85 5.03
N SER A 450 7.24 -10.03 6.07
CA SER A 450 6.06 -9.90 6.95
C SER A 450 5.22 -8.65 6.68
N ASN A 451 5.81 -7.60 6.14
CA ASN A 451 5.20 -6.27 6.10
C ASN A 451 4.62 -5.90 4.74
N GLY A 452 3.54 -6.56 4.39
CA GLY A 452 2.66 -6.07 3.34
C GLY A 452 3.22 -6.11 1.91
N LYS A 453 2.31 -6.21 0.97
CA LYS A 453 2.59 -6.36 -0.47
C LYS A 453 3.34 -5.18 -1.08
N SER A 454 3.12 -3.93 -0.57
CA SER A 454 3.71 -2.74 -1.17
C SER A 454 5.24 -2.68 -1.06
N CYS A 455 5.80 -3.05 0.09
CA CYS A 455 7.24 -3.10 0.32
C CYS A 455 7.90 -4.14 -0.60
N LYS A 456 7.40 -5.37 -0.57
CA LYS A 456 7.87 -6.47 -1.42
C LYS A 456 7.77 -6.13 -2.90
N THR A 457 6.62 -5.65 -3.36
CA THR A 457 6.40 -5.29 -4.77
C THR A 457 7.36 -4.21 -5.23
N SER A 458 7.61 -3.19 -4.42
CA SER A 458 8.53 -2.11 -4.78
C SER A 458 9.98 -2.59 -4.86
N ILE A 459 10.45 -3.39 -3.90
CA ILE A 459 11.80 -3.95 -3.89
C ILE A 459 12.01 -4.88 -5.10
N ASP A 460 11.07 -5.81 -5.34
CA ASP A 460 11.16 -6.76 -6.44
C ASP A 460 11.12 -6.05 -7.81
N SER A 461 10.31 -5.00 -7.95
CA SER A 461 10.22 -4.20 -9.17
C SER A 461 11.52 -3.44 -9.46
N ILE A 462 12.14 -2.83 -8.44
CA ILE A 462 13.44 -2.17 -8.58
C ILE A 462 14.51 -3.19 -8.95
N LEU A 463 14.58 -4.31 -8.25
CA LEU A 463 15.56 -5.36 -8.54
C LEU A 463 15.38 -5.94 -9.94
N HIS A 464 14.13 -6.19 -10.36
CA HIS A 464 13.83 -6.66 -11.72
C HIS A 464 14.28 -5.68 -12.79
N HIS A 465 14.01 -4.38 -12.58
CA HIS A 465 14.44 -3.32 -13.50
C HIS A 465 15.95 -3.35 -13.72
N TYR A 466 16.74 -3.31 -12.65
CA TYR A 466 18.20 -3.26 -12.74
C TYR A 466 18.83 -4.58 -13.21
N SER A 467 18.20 -5.71 -12.96
CA SER A 467 18.69 -7.01 -13.44
C SER A 467 18.47 -7.23 -14.92
N ASN A 468 17.47 -6.58 -15.54
CA ASN A 468 17.10 -6.81 -16.93
C ASN A 468 17.41 -5.63 -17.86
N ASN A 469 17.44 -4.41 -17.32
CA ASN A 469 17.71 -3.21 -18.12
C ASN A 469 18.39 -2.12 -17.25
N PRO A 470 19.70 -2.20 -17.02
CA PRO A 470 20.41 -1.30 -16.10
C PRO A 470 20.65 0.11 -16.67
N VAL A 471 19.96 0.51 -17.72
CA VAL A 471 20.17 1.81 -18.37
C VAL A 471 19.42 2.90 -17.63
N CYS A 472 20.16 3.90 -17.11
CA CYS A 472 19.57 5.13 -16.61
C CYS A 472 19.41 6.18 -17.72
N ASP A 473 18.39 7.02 -17.61
CA ASP A 473 18.19 8.14 -18.54
C ASP A 473 19.07 9.33 -18.14
N ILE A 474 20.08 9.59 -18.97
CA ILE A 474 21.04 10.68 -18.74
C ILE A 474 20.36 12.06 -18.70
N ASN A 475 19.29 12.26 -19.46
CA ASN A 475 18.57 13.53 -19.47
C ASN A 475 17.83 13.75 -18.15
N GLU A 476 17.21 12.70 -17.61
CA GLU A 476 16.58 12.75 -16.29
C GLU A 476 17.63 12.95 -15.19
N LEU A 477 18.81 12.34 -15.29
CA LEU A 477 19.91 12.57 -14.36
C LEU A 477 20.43 14.01 -14.39
N ARG A 478 20.54 14.61 -15.57
CA ARG A 478 20.91 16.04 -15.69
C ARG A 478 19.88 16.92 -14.99
N LYS A 479 18.59 16.68 -15.21
CA LYS A 479 17.51 17.40 -14.51
C LYS A 479 17.63 17.24 -12.99
N PHE A 480 17.93 16.02 -12.52
CA PHE A 480 18.16 15.77 -11.11
C PHE A 480 19.30 16.58 -10.54
N PHE A 481 20.49 16.53 -11.17
CA PHE A 481 21.66 17.28 -10.68
C PHE A 481 21.43 18.80 -10.73
N ASP A 482 20.87 19.33 -11.80
CA ASP A 482 20.55 20.75 -11.93
C ASP A 482 19.61 21.23 -10.84
N TYR A 483 18.58 20.46 -10.54
CA TYR A 483 17.64 20.78 -9.47
C TYR A 483 18.28 20.65 -8.08
N ASN A 484 19.01 19.55 -7.85
CA ASN A 484 19.68 19.32 -6.59
C ASN A 484 20.71 20.41 -6.27
N ASP A 485 21.47 20.88 -7.26
CA ASP A 485 22.44 21.96 -7.12
C ASP A 485 21.78 23.30 -6.75
N GLN A 486 20.60 23.57 -7.30
CA GLN A 486 19.83 24.76 -6.92
C GLN A 486 19.43 24.70 -5.43
N LEU A 487 18.97 23.54 -4.98
CA LEU A 487 18.62 23.31 -3.57
C LEU A 487 19.84 23.38 -2.65
N ASP A 488 20.93 22.76 -3.03
CA ASP A 488 22.17 22.74 -2.24
C ASP A 488 22.75 24.14 -2.06
N ARG A 489 22.79 24.93 -3.13
CA ARG A 489 23.18 26.35 -3.04
C ARG A 489 22.27 27.17 -2.12
N ALA A 490 20.96 26.95 -2.19
CA ALA A 490 19.99 27.66 -1.36
C ALA A 490 20.06 27.28 0.13
N ARG A 491 20.48 26.05 0.42
CA ARG A 491 20.47 25.43 1.75
C ARG A 491 21.84 25.32 2.41
N GLY A 492 22.92 25.59 1.66
CA GLY A 492 24.29 25.45 2.14
C GLY A 492 24.69 23.99 2.40
N THR A 493 24.13 23.06 1.62
CA THR A 493 24.43 21.62 1.69
C THR A 493 25.18 21.16 0.44
N ARG A 494 25.74 19.94 0.44
CA ARG A 494 26.37 19.34 -0.71
C ARG A 494 25.99 17.87 -0.81
N LEU A 495 25.56 17.41 -1.98
CA LEU A 495 25.17 16.03 -2.26
C LEU A 495 26.26 15.02 -1.81
N VAL A 496 27.53 15.32 -2.09
CA VAL A 496 28.66 14.46 -1.77
C VAL A 496 28.82 14.13 -0.29
N ASP A 497 28.34 15.01 0.58
CA ASP A 497 28.43 14.81 2.03
C ASP A 497 27.43 13.74 2.54
N PHE A 498 26.43 13.37 1.72
CA PHE A 498 25.35 12.45 2.07
C PHE A 498 25.30 11.23 1.16
N ILE A 499 25.55 11.39 -0.14
CA ILE A 499 25.42 10.36 -1.17
C ILE A 499 26.62 10.48 -2.15
N PRO A 500 27.82 10.14 -1.70
CA PRO A 500 29.05 10.35 -2.47
C PRO A 500 29.06 9.56 -3.79
N GLU A 501 28.39 8.43 -3.86
CA GLU A 501 28.28 7.60 -5.06
C GLU A 501 27.55 8.30 -6.23
N LEU A 502 26.61 9.18 -5.95
CA LEU A 502 25.95 10.01 -6.97
C LEU A 502 26.89 11.08 -7.52
N GLU A 503 27.70 11.69 -6.67
CA GLU A 503 28.68 12.69 -7.12
C GLU A 503 29.82 12.06 -7.92
N GLU A 504 30.21 10.83 -7.63
CA GLU A 504 31.15 10.07 -8.46
C GLU A 504 30.58 9.81 -9.85
N ALA A 505 29.33 9.34 -9.93
CA ALA A 505 28.65 9.11 -11.19
C ALA A 505 28.49 10.38 -12.03
N ARG A 506 28.27 11.53 -11.39
CA ARG A 506 28.16 12.85 -12.03
C ARG A 506 29.35 13.18 -12.91
N LYS A 507 30.57 12.84 -12.50
CA LYS A 507 31.80 13.11 -13.26
C LYS A 507 31.86 12.43 -14.63
N PHE A 508 31.04 11.38 -14.81
CA PHE A 508 30.99 10.62 -16.06
C PHE A 508 29.75 10.98 -16.92
N ILE A 509 28.80 11.73 -16.36
CA ILE A 509 27.50 12.05 -16.99
C ILE A 509 27.48 13.49 -17.49
N LEU A 510 28.09 14.43 -16.78
CA LEU A 510 28.21 15.85 -17.09
C LEU A 510 29.60 16.22 -17.55
#